data_14f011794f867873b3f7dfaaa4c1b544
#
_entry.id   14f011794f867873b3f7dfaaa4c1b544
#
_cell.length_a   1.000
_cell.length_b   1.000
_cell.length_c   1.000
_cell.angle_alpha   90.00
_cell.angle_beta   90.00
_cell.angle_gamma   90.00
#
_symmetry.space_group_name_H-M   'P 1'
#
loop_
_entity.id
_entity.type
_entity.pdbx_description
1 polymer ?
#
loop_
_entity_poly.entity_id
_entity_poly.type
_entity_poly.pdbx_seq_one_letter_code
_entity_poly.pdbx_strand_id
1 'polypeptide(L)'
;MKITKQEILDTALDIFAERGYDSTILKDISDRLNVTKSALYKHYESKEALWDALIDHVAQYYSENFGNTESIIIPNSLNELEELTLRQLQFTMHDETVRKVRKLLTMEQFRNERMKALATKHFYSNIVSIYTTIFRGMAEGDLIQIENPELVAMEYTAPISVMLQVYDREPARELEIHQKIQEHIHYFIAALQVVNGVSKK
;
A
#
# COMPACT_ATOMS: atom_id res chain seq x y z
N MET A 1 -12.91 -31.89 1.76
CA MET A 1 -12.24 -30.85 2.57
C MET A 1 -13.21 -29.70 2.73
N LYS A 2 -13.34 -29.10 3.92
CA LYS A 2 -14.26 -27.97 4.13
C LYS A 2 -13.48 -26.70 3.79
N ILE A 3 -13.85 -26.04 2.71
CA ILE A 3 -13.21 -24.80 2.27
C ILE A 3 -13.48 -23.67 3.28
N THR A 4 -12.51 -22.83 3.53
CA THR A 4 -12.60 -21.65 4.40
C THR A 4 -12.89 -20.39 3.59
N LYS A 5 -13.44 -19.36 4.27
CA LYS A 5 -13.62 -18.03 3.64
C LYS A 5 -12.29 -17.43 3.21
N GLN A 6 -11.24 -17.64 3.99
CA GLN A 6 -9.90 -17.14 3.70
C GLN A 6 -9.36 -17.73 2.39
N GLU A 7 -9.38 -19.05 2.23
CA GLU A 7 -8.94 -19.72 0.99
C GLU A 7 -9.69 -19.22 -0.24
N ILE A 8 -10.98 -18.88 -0.09
CA ILE A 8 -11.76 -18.30 -1.18
C ILE A 8 -11.29 -16.89 -1.51
N LEU A 9 -11.05 -16.04 -0.50
CA LEU A 9 -10.59 -14.66 -0.69
C LEU A 9 -9.19 -14.61 -1.31
N ASP A 10 -8.27 -15.44 -0.84
CA ASP A 10 -6.90 -15.52 -1.37
C ASP A 10 -6.91 -15.95 -2.84
N THR A 11 -7.70 -17.00 -3.16
CA THR A 11 -7.84 -17.46 -4.55
C THR A 11 -8.54 -16.43 -5.44
N ALA A 12 -9.53 -15.72 -4.90
CA ALA A 12 -10.21 -14.65 -5.62
C ALA A 12 -9.25 -13.49 -5.93
N LEU A 13 -8.42 -13.09 -4.96
CA LEU A 13 -7.38 -12.07 -5.15
C LEU A 13 -6.41 -12.47 -6.26
N ASP A 14 -5.95 -13.74 -6.26
CA ASP A 14 -5.06 -14.26 -7.30
C ASP A 14 -5.66 -14.11 -8.69
N ILE A 15 -6.89 -14.58 -8.87
CA ILE A 15 -7.54 -14.58 -10.18
C ILE A 15 -7.89 -13.16 -10.62
N PHE A 16 -8.38 -12.31 -9.71
CA PHE A 16 -8.68 -10.90 -10.03
C PHE A 16 -7.40 -10.13 -10.38
N ALA A 17 -6.28 -10.38 -9.70
CA ALA A 17 -4.99 -9.75 -10.00
C ALA A 17 -4.37 -10.28 -11.31
N GLU A 18 -4.73 -11.51 -11.75
CA GLU A 18 -4.31 -12.07 -13.04
C GLU A 18 -5.08 -11.47 -14.21
N ARG A 19 -6.41 -11.37 -14.10
CA ARG A 19 -7.33 -11.17 -15.26
C ARG A 19 -8.25 -9.95 -15.12
N GLY A 20 -8.28 -9.29 -13.98
CA GLY A 20 -9.26 -8.26 -13.66
C GLY A 20 -10.60 -8.83 -13.18
N TYR A 21 -11.41 -7.95 -12.63
CA TYR A 21 -12.72 -8.32 -12.09
C TYR A 21 -13.68 -8.77 -13.18
N ASP A 22 -13.81 -8.02 -14.30
CA ASP A 22 -14.82 -8.31 -15.33
C ASP A 22 -14.61 -9.66 -16.02
N SER A 23 -13.36 -10.01 -16.30
CA SER A 23 -12.98 -11.25 -16.99
C SER A 23 -13.04 -12.50 -16.10
N THR A 24 -13.31 -12.35 -14.80
CA THR A 24 -13.39 -13.44 -13.84
C THR A 24 -14.84 -13.81 -13.54
N ILE A 25 -15.16 -15.10 -13.52
CA ILE A 25 -16.45 -15.60 -13.06
C ILE A 25 -16.26 -16.52 -11.84
N LEU A 26 -17.31 -16.68 -11.02
CA LEU A 26 -17.24 -17.53 -9.80
C LEU A 26 -16.85 -18.98 -10.11
N LYS A 27 -17.09 -19.45 -11.33
CA LYS A 27 -16.66 -20.77 -11.77
C LYS A 27 -15.13 -20.90 -11.79
N ASP A 28 -14.40 -19.86 -12.23
CA ASP A 28 -12.94 -19.88 -12.27
C ASP A 28 -12.36 -20.07 -10.87
N ILE A 29 -12.98 -19.44 -9.87
CA ILE A 29 -12.57 -19.54 -8.46
C ILE A 29 -12.89 -20.94 -7.92
N SER A 30 -14.08 -21.47 -8.19
CA SER A 30 -14.43 -22.83 -7.74
C SER A 30 -13.57 -23.91 -8.40
N ASP A 31 -13.24 -23.75 -9.67
CA ASP A 31 -12.35 -24.66 -10.40
C ASP A 31 -10.91 -24.61 -9.84
N ARG A 32 -10.36 -23.41 -9.57
CA ARG A 32 -9.03 -23.23 -8.97
C ARG A 32 -8.93 -23.86 -7.58
N LEU A 33 -10.01 -23.77 -6.78
CA LEU A 33 -10.13 -24.36 -5.45
C LEU A 33 -10.48 -25.86 -5.47
N ASN A 34 -10.75 -26.42 -6.65
CA ASN A 34 -11.22 -27.80 -6.82
C ASN A 34 -12.46 -28.11 -5.95
N VAL A 35 -13.43 -27.20 -5.94
CA VAL A 35 -14.70 -27.33 -5.23
C VAL A 35 -15.88 -27.17 -6.20
N THR A 36 -17.07 -27.60 -5.76
CA THR A 36 -18.28 -27.37 -6.55
C THR A 36 -18.71 -25.89 -6.47
N LYS A 37 -19.33 -25.39 -7.53
CA LYS A 37 -19.95 -24.07 -7.57
C LYS A 37 -20.89 -23.85 -6.39
N SER A 38 -21.69 -24.87 -6.03
CA SER A 38 -22.61 -24.85 -4.88
C SER A 38 -21.87 -24.68 -3.54
N ALA A 39 -20.66 -25.20 -3.39
CA ALA A 39 -19.86 -25.00 -2.18
C ALA A 39 -19.40 -23.55 -2.07
N LEU A 40 -19.01 -22.91 -3.17
CA LEU A 40 -18.64 -21.49 -3.19
C LEU A 40 -19.84 -20.59 -2.87
N TYR A 41 -21.02 -20.86 -3.47
CA TYR A 41 -22.24 -20.08 -3.24
C TYR A 41 -22.75 -20.14 -1.78
N LYS A 42 -22.35 -21.15 -0.99
CA LYS A 42 -22.65 -21.19 0.44
C LYS A 42 -21.90 -20.11 1.24
N HIS A 43 -20.80 -19.61 0.70
CA HIS A 43 -19.98 -18.58 1.34
C HIS A 43 -20.27 -17.18 0.78
N TYR A 44 -20.48 -17.09 -0.54
CA TYR A 44 -20.70 -15.82 -1.25
C TYR A 44 -21.77 -16.01 -2.31
N GLU A 45 -22.88 -15.28 -2.19
CA GLU A 45 -24.06 -15.40 -3.08
C GLU A 45 -23.85 -14.84 -4.48
N SER A 46 -22.85 -13.96 -4.66
CA SER A 46 -22.52 -13.35 -5.96
C SER A 46 -21.03 -13.01 -6.05
N LYS A 47 -20.58 -12.66 -7.26
CA LYS A 47 -19.22 -12.15 -7.49
C LYS A 47 -19.02 -10.79 -6.80
N GLU A 48 -20.04 -9.98 -6.76
CA GLU A 48 -20.06 -8.68 -6.06
C GLU A 48 -19.89 -8.88 -4.54
N ALA A 49 -20.63 -9.81 -3.93
CA ALA A 49 -20.50 -10.11 -2.51
C ALA A 49 -19.11 -10.64 -2.14
N LEU A 50 -18.54 -11.48 -3.02
CA LEU A 50 -17.16 -11.94 -2.85
C LEU A 50 -16.16 -10.79 -3.00
N TRP A 51 -16.37 -9.90 -3.97
CA TRP A 51 -15.54 -8.73 -4.18
C TRP A 51 -15.55 -7.80 -2.98
N ASP A 52 -16.73 -7.50 -2.44
CA ASP A 52 -16.89 -6.63 -1.27
C ASP A 52 -16.15 -7.21 -0.06
N ALA A 53 -16.31 -8.51 0.17
CA ALA A 53 -15.58 -9.20 1.25
C ALA A 53 -14.06 -9.22 1.02
N LEU A 54 -13.60 -9.32 -0.23
CA LEU A 54 -12.18 -9.22 -0.56
C LEU A 54 -11.62 -7.84 -0.25
N ILE A 55 -12.34 -6.78 -0.60
CA ILE A 55 -11.91 -5.41 -0.31
C ILE A 55 -11.82 -5.15 1.21
N ASP A 56 -12.80 -5.65 1.98
CA ASP A 56 -12.77 -5.54 3.43
C ASP A 56 -11.59 -6.34 4.03
N HIS A 57 -11.34 -7.55 3.52
CA HIS A 57 -10.20 -8.36 3.94
C HIS A 57 -8.85 -7.70 3.63
N VAL A 58 -8.71 -7.11 2.45
CA VAL A 58 -7.51 -6.33 2.08
C VAL A 58 -7.33 -5.13 3.00
N ALA A 59 -8.40 -4.39 3.28
CA ALA A 59 -8.33 -3.24 4.19
C ALA A 59 -7.88 -3.66 5.60
N GLN A 60 -8.37 -4.80 6.10
CA GLN A 60 -7.95 -5.36 7.39
C GLN A 60 -6.47 -5.76 7.35
N TYR A 61 -6.03 -6.48 6.30
CA TYR A 61 -4.64 -6.88 6.12
C TYR A 61 -3.67 -5.70 6.17
N TYR A 62 -4.01 -4.60 5.49
CA TYR A 62 -3.23 -3.37 5.56
C TYR A 62 -3.21 -2.75 6.95
N SER A 63 -4.35 -2.71 7.64
CA SER A 63 -4.42 -2.19 9.02
C SER A 63 -3.55 -2.99 9.99
N GLU A 64 -3.51 -4.31 9.85
CA GLU A 64 -2.72 -5.21 10.71
C GLU A 64 -1.21 -5.09 10.46
N ASN A 65 -0.79 -4.86 9.21
CA ASN A 65 0.63 -4.86 8.83
C ASN A 65 1.27 -3.47 8.77
N PHE A 66 0.51 -2.43 8.50
CA PHE A 66 1.01 -1.04 8.46
C PHE A 66 0.58 -0.21 9.68
N GLY A 67 -0.24 -0.76 10.57
CA GLY A 67 -0.90 -0.03 11.64
C GLY A 67 -2.06 0.83 11.11
N ASN A 68 -2.94 1.17 12.02
CA ASN A 68 -3.90 2.25 11.80
C ASN A 68 -3.20 3.58 12.18
N THR A 69 -3.75 4.69 11.76
CA THR A 69 -3.22 6.04 12.08
C THR A 69 -3.12 6.32 13.59
N GLU A 70 -3.77 5.51 14.43
CA GLU A 70 -3.77 5.65 15.89
C GLU A 70 -2.55 4.99 16.57
N SER A 71 -1.82 4.11 15.86
CA SER A 71 -0.65 3.37 16.39
C SER A 71 0.67 3.72 15.68
N ILE A 72 0.74 4.87 14.99
CA ILE A 72 1.95 5.30 14.29
C ILE A 72 3.04 5.63 15.31
N ILE A 73 4.18 4.93 15.18
CA ILE A 73 5.38 5.24 15.97
C ILE A 73 6.07 6.43 15.31
N ILE A 74 6.25 7.51 16.11
CA ILE A 74 6.99 8.68 15.66
C ILE A 74 8.48 8.40 15.82
N PRO A 75 9.29 8.49 14.74
CA PRO A 75 10.74 8.35 14.83
C PRO A 75 11.37 9.42 15.74
N ASN A 76 12.38 9.02 16.53
CA ASN A 76 13.10 9.91 17.43
C ASN A 76 14.32 10.55 16.75
N SER A 77 14.59 10.22 15.51
CA SER A 77 15.68 10.77 14.70
C SER A 77 15.40 10.62 13.20
N LEU A 78 16.14 11.37 12.38
CA LEU A 78 16.08 11.23 10.92
C LEU A 78 16.59 9.86 10.43
N ASN A 79 17.54 9.25 11.16
CA ASN A 79 17.99 7.89 10.86
C ASN A 79 16.86 6.86 11.10
N GLU A 80 16.11 7.00 12.19
CA GLU A 80 14.95 6.12 12.42
C GLU A 80 13.84 6.32 11.40
N LEU A 81 13.64 7.55 10.89
CA LEU A 81 12.74 7.81 9.77
C LEU A 81 13.17 7.05 8.51
N GLU A 82 14.45 7.10 8.16
CA GLU A 82 15.01 6.37 7.04
C GLU A 82 14.79 4.86 7.20
N GLU A 83 15.17 4.29 8.33
CA GLU A 83 15.00 2.87 8.63
C GLU A 83 13.53 2.43 8.57
N LEU A 84 12.62 3.25 9.13
CA LEU A 84 11.18 3.00 9.06
C LEU A 84 10.72 2.93 7.60
N THR A 85 11.11 3.92 6.80
CA THR A 85 10.71 4.00 5.39
C THR A 85 11.27 2.83 4.59
N LEU A 86 12.52 2.45 4.81
CA LEU A 86 13.14 1.30 4.12
C LEU A 86 12.49 -0.03 4.51
N ARG A 87 12.13 -0.23 5.79
CA ARG A 87 11.37 -1.42 6.22
C ARG A 87 9.99 -1.48 5.55
N GLN A 88 9.27 -0.34 5.51
CA GLN A 88 7.98 -0.26 4.83
C GLN A 88 8.11 -0.52 3.32
N LEU A 89 9.18 -0.01 2.70
CA LEU A 89 9.48 -0.25 1.29
C LEU A 89 9.70 -1.74 1.02
N GLN A 90 10.52 -2.43 1.83
CA GLN A 90 10.77 -3.86 1.72
C GLN A 90 9.47 -4.66 1.80
N PHE A 91 8.64 -4.39 2.78
CA PHE A 91 7.33 -5.03 2.89
C PHE A 91 6.46 -4.74 1.64
N THR A 92 6.35 -3.48 1.24
CA THR A 92 5.54 -3.05 0.10
C THR A 92 6.00 -3.69 -1.22
N MET A 93 7.29 -3.87 -1.41
CA MET A 93 7.85 -4.48 -2.63
C MET A 93 7.71 -6.01 -2.67
N HIS A 94 7.81 -6.69 -1.53
CA HIS A 94 7.98 -8.14 -1.51
C HIS A 94 6.76 -8.91 -0.98
N ASP A 95 5.88 -8.26 -0.21
CA ASP A 95 4.65 -8.93 0.24
C ASP A 95 3.74 -9.26 -0.94
N GLU A 96 3.40 -10.53 -1.09
CA GLU A 96 2.66 -11.04 -2.24
C GLU A 96 1.23 -10.49 -2.29
N THR A 97 0.58 -10.38 -1.13
CA THR A 97 -0.78 -9.83 -1.02
C THR A 97 -0.80 -8.36 -1.41
N VAL A 98 0.14 -7.57 -0.88
CA VAL A 98 0.28 -6.14 -1.20
C VAL A 98 0.52 -5.92 -2.70
N ARG A 99 1.39 -6.71 -3.32
CA ARG A 99 1.66 -6.64 -4.77
C ARG A 99 0.42 -6.95 -5.62
N LYS A 100 -0.31 -8.03 -5.26
CA LYS A 100 -1.56 -8.40 -5.95
C LYS A 100 -2.62 -7.29 -5.83
N VAL A 101 -2.75 -6.71 -4.65
CA VAL A 101 -3.70 -5.61 -4.41
C VAL A 101 -3.33 -4.37 -5.23
N ARG A 102 -2.05 -3.94 -5.23
CA ARG A 102 -1.62 -2.81 -6.06
C ARG A 102 -1.90 -3.05 -7.54
N LYS A 103 -1.57 -4.26 -8.03
CA LYS A 103 -1.85 -4.64 -9.43
C LYS A 103 -3.34 -4.57 -9.73
N LEU A 104 -4.18 -5.15 -8.88
CA LEU A 104 -5.63 -5.15 -9.03
C LEU A 104 -6.20 -3.73 -9.03
N LEU A 105 -5.82 -2.89 -8.07
CA LEU A 105 -6.27 -1.49 -8.01
C LEU A 105 -5.81 -0.70 -9.23
N THR A 106 -4.59 -0.93 -9.71
CA THR A 106 -4.10 -0.28 -10.95
C THR A 106 -4.94 -0.65 -12.16
N MET A 107 -5.39 -1.90 -12.26
CA MET A 107 -6.24 -2.37 -13.37
C MET A 107 -7.67 -1.82 -13.28
N GLU A 108 -8.21 -1.69 -12.08
CA GLU A 108 -9.63 -1.42 -11.84
C GLU A 108 -9.94 0.04 -11.44
N GLN A 109 -8.92 0.89 -11.27
CA GLN A 109 -9.05 2.26 -10.72
C GLN A 109 -10.03 3.16 -11.47
N PHE A 110 -10.29 2.92 -12.74
CA PHE A 110 -11.19 3.74 -13.55
C PHE A 110 -12.54 3.06 -13.82
N ARG A 111 -12.78 1.89 -13.25
CA ARG A 111 -13.95 1.08 -13.51
C ARG A 111 -15.25 1.72 -12.99
N ASN A 112 -15.24 2.18 -11.76
CA ASN A 112 -16.38 2.83 -11.10
C ASN A 112 -15.90 3.73 -9.95
N GLU A 113 -16.80 4.52 -9.36
CA GLU A 113 -16.46 5.46 -8.29
C GLU A 113 -15.89 4.77 -7.04
N ARG A 114 -16.34 3.55 -6.71
CA ARG A 114 -15.78 2.80 -5.58
C ARG A 114 -14.32 2.42 -5.80
N MET A 115 -13.98 1.91 -7.00
CA MET A 115 -12.60 1.54 -7.34
C MET A 115 -11.69 2.76 -7.41
N LYS A 116 -12.16 3.85 -7.97
CA LYS A 116 -11.46 5.14 -8.00
C LYS A 116 -11.14 5.62 -6.58
N ALA A 117 -12.13 5.62 -5.68
CA ALA A 117 -11.94 6.02 -4.29
C ALA A 117 -10.94 5.11 -3.55
N LEU A 118 -11.02 3.79 -3.75
CA LEU A 118 -10.08 2.83 -3.17
C LEU A 118 -8.65 3.02 -3.70
N ALA A 119 -8.48 3.22 -4.99
CA ALA A 119 -7.18 3.49 -5.59
C ALA A 119 -6.58 4.80 -5.07
N THR A 120 -7.36 5.88 -5.00
CA THR A 120 -6.92 7.16 -4.42
C THR A 120 -6.52 6.98 -2.94
N LYS A 121 -7.32 6.27 -2.16
CA LYS A 121 -7.02 5.98 -0.76
C LYS A 121 -5.73 5.18 -0.62
N HIS A 122 -5.53 4.15 -1.45
CA HIS A 122 -4.38 3.26 -1.40
C HIS A 122 -3.09 3.92 -1.88
N PHE A 123 -3.12 4.58 -3.05
CA PHE A 123 -1.92 5.12 -3.68
C PHE A 123 -1.51 6.51 -3.19
N TYR A 124 -2.40 7.22 -2.51
CA TYR A 124 -2.16 8.60 -2.11
C TYR A 124 -2.58 8.88 -0.66
N SER A 125 -3.89 8.87 -0.34
CA SER A 125 -4.39 9.47 0.90
C SER A 125 -3.86 8.81 2.17
N ASN A 126 -3.78 7.46 2.21
CA ASN A 126 -3.28 6.75 3.39
C ASN A 126 -1.81 7.02 3.63
N ILE A 127 -0.96 6.95 2.58
CA ILE A 127 0.47 7.12 2.73
C ILE A 127 0.82 8.56 3.14
N VAL A 128 0.18 9.54 2.51
CA VAL A 128 0.35 10.95 2.87
C VAL A 128 -0.12 11.21 4.29
N SER A 129 -1.26 10.66 4.72
CA SER A 129 -1.78 10.82 6.08
C SER A 129 -0.83 10.23 7.14
N ILE A 130 -0.28 9.04 6.89
CA ILE A 130 0.70 8.39 7.78
C ILE A 130 1.94 9.27 7.94
N TYR A 131 2.55 9.68 6.83
CA TYR A 131 3.75 10.51 6.90
C TYR A 131 3.48 11.94 7.37
N THR A 132 2.29 12.49 7.14
CA THR A 132 1.86 13.77 7.78
C THR A 132 1.88 13.65 9.30
N THR A 133 1.36 12.55 9.84
CA THR A 133 1.38 12.30 11.29
C THR A 133 2.82 12.14 11.80
N ILE A 134 3.67 11.41 11.07
CA ILE A 134 5.09 11.25 11.42
C ILE A 134 5.80 12.61 11.44
N PHE A 135 5.74 13.37 10.35
CA PHE A 135 6.43 14.67 10.26
C PHE A 135 5.90 15.69 11.26
N ARG A 136 4.58 15.68 11.52
CA ARG A 136 4.01 16.53 12.58
C ARG A 136 4.57 16.16 13.95
N GLY A 137 4.57 14.88 14.31
CA GLY A 137 5.11 14.41 15.58
C GLY A 137 6.61 14.70 15.74
N MET A 138 7.39 14.55 14.66
CA MET A 138 8.81 14.93 14.69
C MET A 138 9.01 16.44 14.88
N ALA A 139 8.15 17.27 14.30
CA ALA A 139 8.20 18.73 14.49
C ALA A 139 7.76 19.14 15.90
N GLU A 140 6.72 18.54 16.45
CA GLU A 140 6.27 18.75 17.84
C GLU A 140 7.33 18.29 18.86
N GLY A 141 8.17 17.33 18.51
CA GLY A 141 9.33 16.87 19.28
C GLY A 141 10.62 17.67 19.03
N ASP A 142 10.58 18.81 18.34
CA ASP A 142 11.73 19.66 17.99
C ASP A 142 12.85 18.95 17.17
N LEU A 143 12.53 17.83 16.53
CA LEU A 143 13.50 17.09 15.71
C LEU A 143 13.70 17.73 14.33
N ILE A 144 12.65 18.35 13.79
CA ILE A 144 12.65 19.05 12.50
C ILE A 144 11.83 20.34 12.61
N GLN A 145 12.13 21.32 11.74
CA GLN A 145 11.37 22.55 11.61
C GLN A 145 10.70 22.59 10.23
N ILE A 146 9.38 22.48 10.22
CA ILE A 146 8.57 22.48 9.01
C ILE A 146 7.28 23.27 9.25
N GLU A 147 6.82 24.00 8.22
CA GLU A 147 5.59 24.80 8.31
C GLU A 147 4.35 23.98 7.90
N ASN A 148 4.49 23.08 6.95
CA ASN A 148 3.38 22.31 6.41
C ASN A 148 3.72 20.79 6.35
N PRO A 149 3.38 20.03 7.42
CA PRO A 149 3.66 18.59 7.48
C PRO A 149 3.03 17.78 6.36
N GLU A 150 1.85 18.19 5.85
CA GLU A 150 1.16 17.50 4.76
C GLU A 150 1.91 17.66 3.43
N LEU A 151 2.38 18.89 3.13
CA LEU A 151 3.18 19.15 1.93
C LEU A 151 4.50 18.37 1.98
N VAL A 152 5.18 18.38 3.13
CA VAL A 152 6.42 17.62 3.34
C VAL A 152 6.18 16.11 3.15
N ALA A 153 5.09 15.58 3.69
CA ALA A 153 4.71 14.18 3.51
C ALA A 153 4.44 13.84 2.04
N MET A 154 3.75 14.71 1.32
CA MET A 154 3.48 14.54 -0.11
C MET A 154 4.79 14.53 -0.93
N GLU A 155 5.67 15.51 -0.71
CA GLU A 155 6.96 15.60 -1.41
C GLU A 155 7.86 14.39 -1.09
N TYR A 156 7.85 13.90 0.14
CA TYR A 156 8.61 12.73 0.56
C TYR A 156 8.12 11.44 -0.10
N THR A 157 6.80 11.24 -0.12
CA THR A 157 6.20 9.95 -0.53
C THR A 157 5.92 9.85 -2.02
N ALA A 158 5.71 10.97 -2.74
CA ALA A 158 5.33 10.92 -4.15
C ALA A 158 6.37 10.25 -5.06
N PRO A 159 7.69 10.53 -4.97
CA PRO A 159 8.69 9.83 -5.78
C PRO A 159 8.75 8.34 -5.47
N ILE A 160 8.59 7.94 -4.19
CA ILE A 160 8.55 6.52 -3.78
C ILE A 160 7.36 5.82 -4.43
N SER A 161 6.18 6.45 -4.38
CA SER A 161 4.94 5.91 -4.98
C SER A 161 5.08 5.74 -6.50
N VAL A 162 5.71 6.70 -7.19
CA VAL A 162 5.99 6.60 -8.63
C VAL A 162 6.96 5.45 -8.93
N MET A 163 8.03 5.31 -8.16
CA MET A 163 9.02 4.22 -8.36
C MET A 163 8.41 2.84 -8.09
N LEU A 164 7.53 2.70 -7.09
CA LEU A 164 6.78 1.46 -6.86
C LEU A 164 5.88 1.08 -8.04
N GLN A 165 5.24 2.05 -8.70
CA GLN A 165 4.47 1.80 -9.90
C GLN A 165 5.35 1.37 -11.09
N VAL A 166 6.59 1.86 -11.17
CA VAL A 166 7.58 1.38 -12.16
C VAL A 166 7.95 -0.07 -11.82
N TYR A 167 8.23 -0.38 -10.56
CA TYR A 167 8.53 -1.74 -10.11
C TYR A 167 7.41 -2.74 -10.44
N ASP A 168 6.15 -2.36 -10.22
CA ASP A 168 5.02 -3.24 -10.52
C ASP A 168 4.90 -3.58 -12.02
N ARG A 169 5.34 -2.69 -12.91
CA ARG A 169 5.36 -2.90 -14.37
C ARG A 169 6.64 -3.59 -14.85
N GLU A 170 7.76 -3.31 -14.21
CA GLU A 170 9.10 -3.72 -14.64
C GLU A 170 9.89 -4.33 -13.45
N PRO A 171 9.44 -5.47 -12.89
CA PRO A 171 10.05 -6.03 -11.67
C PRO A 171 11.53 -6.45 -11.84
N ALA A 172 11.98 -6.66 -13.09
CA ALA A 172 13.39 -6.92 -13.37
C ALA A 172 14.33 -5.73 -13.04
N ARG A 173 13.79 -4.51 -12.86
CA ARG A 173 14.54 -3.31 -12.46
C ARG A 173 14.57 -3.08 -10.95
N GLU A 174 14.26 -4.07 -10.16
CA GLU A 174 14.16 -3.97 -8.70
C GLU A 174 15.37 -3.27 -8.06
N LEU A 175 16.59 -3.70 -8.41
CA LEU A 175 17.83 -3.13 -7.85
C LEU A 175 17.97 -1.63 -8.16
N GLU A 176 17.73 -1.25 -9.41
CA GLU A 176 17.79 0.16 -9.84
C GLU A 176 16.73 1.01 -9.10
N ILE A 177 15.51 0.49 -9.01
CA ILE A 177 14.40 1.18 -8.37
C ILE A 177 14.67 1.36 -6.88
N HIS A 178 15.15 0.31 -6.22
CA HIS A 178 15.53 0.37 -4.81
C HIS A 178 16.62 1.42 -4.56
N GLN A 179 17.67 1.46 -5.38
CA GLN A 179 18.72 2.47 -5.29
C GLN A 179 18.19 3.90 -5.46
N LYS A 180 17.32 4.14 -6.46
CA LYS A 180 16.72 5.46 -6.68
C LYS A 180 15.84 5.92 -5.51
N ILE A 181 15.11 5.00 -4.88
CA ILE A 181 14.32 5.31 -3.70
C ILE A 181 15.23 5.66 -2.51
N GLN A 182 16.30 4.90 -2.30
CA GLN A 182 17.29 5.21 -1.25
C GLN A 182 17.96 6.55 -1.48
N GLU A 183 18.39 6.85 -2.71
CA GLU A 183 18.95 8.15 -3.08
C GLU A 183 17.98 9.30 -2.78
N HIS A 184 16.68 9.12 -3.11
CA HIS A 184 15.65 10.10 -2.82
C HIS A 184 15.50 10.32 -1.30
N ILE A 185 15.39 9.26 -0.52
CA ILE A 185 15.26 9.33 0.94
C ILE A 185 16.45 10.07 1.55
N HIS A 186 17.67 9.70 1.17
CA HIS A 186 18.91 10.33 1.63
C HIS A 186 18.95 11.83 1.30
N TYR A 187 18.63 12.19 0.05
CA TYR A 187 18.59 13.58 -0.40
C TYR A 187 17.58 14.39 0.40
N PHE A 188 16.38 13.83 0.61
CA PHE A 188 15.31 14.51 1.34
C PHE A 188 15.68 14.74 2.81
N ILE A 189 16.25 13.75 3.48
CA ILE A 189 16.74 13.85 4.85
C ILE A 189 17.85 14.89 4.97
N ALA A 190 18.80 14.91 4.04
CA ALA A 190 19.85 15.93 4.01
C ALA A 190 19.29 17.34 3.83
N ALA A 191 18.27 17.53 2.98
CA ALA A 191 17.60 18.80 2.79
C ALA A 191 16.90 19.28 4.08
N LEU A 192 16.22 18.40 4.80
CA LEU A 192 15.63 18.71 6.11
C LEU A 192 16.68 19.16 7.14
N GLN A 193 17.87 18.54 7.16
CA GLN A 193 18.96 18.90 8.08
C GLN A 193 19.50 20.30 7.78
N VAL A 194 19.67 20.67 6.52
CA VAL A 194 20.16 21.99 6.09
C VAL A 194 19.19 23.09 6.52
N VAL A 195 17.90 22.90 6.27
CA VAL A 195 16.86 23.89 6.68
C VAL A 195 16.89 24.09 8.19
N ASN A 196 16.99 23.02 8.96
CA ASN A 196 17.06 23.07 10.43
C ASN A 196 18.37 23.70 10.96
N GLY A 197 19.48 23.54 10.24
CA GLY A 197 20.78 24.13 10.61
C GLY A 197 20.88 25.63 10.37
N VAL A 198 20.16 26.14 9.37
CA VAL A 198 20.13 27.59 9.06
C VAL A 198 19.25 28.37 10.04
N SER A 199 18.20 27.77 10.59
CA SER A 199 17.29 28.41 11.55
C SER A 199 17.88 28.57 12.95
N LYS A 200 19.02 27.94 13.26
CA LYS A 200 19.72 28.03 14.59
C LYS A 200 20.85 29.06 14.63
N LYS A 201 21.03 29.88 13.60
CA LYS A 201 21.95 31.03 13.58
C LYS A 201 21.17 32.31 13.52
#